data_ed1a0df72ea5ceb5ada454e5c176a17c
#
_entry.id   ed1a0df72ea5ceb5ada454e5c176a17c
#
_cell.length_a   1.000
_cell.length_b   1.000
_cell.length_c   1.000
_cell.angle_alpha   90.00
_cell.angle_beta   90.00
_cell.angle_gamma   90.00
#
_symmetry.space_group_name_H-M   'P 1'
#
loop_
_entity.id
_entity.type
_entity.pdbx_description
1 polymer ?
#
loop_
_entity_poly.entity_id
_entity_poly.type
_entity_poly.pdbx_seq_one_letter_code
_entity_poly.pdbx_strand_id
1 'polypeptide(L)'
;MSRPGGGRPEVAILLPSFAPLDAIGTHVVELREALAGAGLEARIFADEIKPGVAAEARPATELLNARPREGRFLLYQLSTNFHRYRRLMSRPEPLVVQYHNITPRSQMMGFDHGIATAVAWGRRQLEDLRLRTSLALAVSGYNADELVAAEYSRVAVAPPLIRPLVTPENSRNYDQRVHRLLFVGRLAPNKAQEDLIAALAVYNATFAPAATLTLVGSTSVASYGDYLRALAERLGVGDAVTFASGVSQEELARLYSESHLFVSASRHEGFGFPIIEAMRAGLPVAAYASSAIPETSGRAALLTPNSEPETLATAWHMVLSDPGGRRAMITEGRRRAADFDLEESKEANLRALANLIPIEGVLPAPLYHDRSARSGVEAGA
;
A
#
# COMPACT_ATOMS: atom_id res chain seq x y z
N MET A 1 -43.82 -3.11 1.65
CA MET A 1 -44.10 -4.03 0.53
C MET A 1 -42.79 -4.75 0.17
N SER A 2 -42.64 -5.98 0.66
CA SER A 2 -41.47 -6.82 0.38
C SER A 2 -41.50 -7.24 -1.09
N ARG A 3 -40.46 -6.94 -1.85
CA ARG A 3 -40.28 -7.45 -3.21
C ARG A 3 -40.05 -8.96 -3.16
N PRO A 4 -40.83 -9.79 -3.85
CA PRO A 4 -40.60 -11.22 -3.92
C PRO A 4 -39.44 -11.49 -4.90
N GLY A 5 -38.44 -12.26 -4.49
CA GLY A 5 -37.49 -12.95 -5.38
C GLY A 5 -36.05 -12.45 -5.44
N GLY A 6 -35.61 -11.53 -4.59
CA GLY A 6 -34.21 -11.06 -4.60
C GLY A 6 -33.36 -11.83 -3.60
N GLY A 7 -32.52 -12.77 -4.06
CA GLY A 7 -31.41 -13.27 -3.24
C GLY A 7 -30.53 -12.11 -2.73
N ARG A 8 -29.78 -12.33 -1.63
CA ARG A 8 -28.83 -11.32 -1.12
C ARG A 8 -27.89 -10.86 -2.25
N PRO A 9 -27.57 -9.55 -2.35
CA PRO A 9 -26.58 -9.07 -3.31
C PRO A 9 -25.25 -9.79 -3.11
N GLU A 10 -24.62 -10.19 -4.22
CA GLU A 10 -23.32 -10.88 -4.21
C GLU A 10 -22.22 -9.93 -4.68
N VAL A 11 -21.12 -9.86 -3.93
CA VAL A 11 -19.91 -9.13 -4.33
C VAL A 11 -18.81 -10.15 -4.66
N ALA A 12 -18.47 -10.24 -5.95
CA ALA A 12 -17.37 -11.06 -6.42
C ALA A 12 -16.08 -10.21 -6.45
N ILE A 13 -15.21 -10.42 -5.46
CA ILE A 13 -13.93 -9.73 -5.34
C ILE A 13 -12.93 -10.45 -6.24
N LEU A 14 -12.40 -9.76 -7.25
CA LEU A 14 -11.50 -10.30 -8.26
C LEU A 14 -10.15 -9.62 -8.20
N LEU A 15 -9.07 -10.43 -8.18
CA LEU A 15 -7.70 -9.90 -8.16
C LEU A 15 -6.76 -10.73 -9.07
N PRO A 16 -5.66 -10.12 -9.59
CA PRO A 16 -4.71 -10.82 -10.45
C PRO A 16 -3.98 -11.96 -9.72
N SER A 17 -3.55 -11.73 -8.48
CA SER A 17 -2.84 -12.72 -7.65
C SER A 17 -3.27 -12.61 -6.21
N PHE A 18 -3.39 -13.74 -5.52
CA PHE A 18 -3.72 -13.83 -4.09
C PHE A 18 -2.64 -14.63 -3.37
N ALA A 19 -1.94 -13.98 -2.44
CA ALA A 19 -0.78 -14.54 -1.73
C ALA A 19 -0.87 -14.28 -0.22
N PRO A 20 -0.27 -15.15 0.61
CA PRO A 20 -0.13 -14.90 2.04
C PRO A 20 0.73 -13.65 2.29
N LEU A 21 0.42 -12.90 3.36
CA LEU A 21 1.17 -11.72 3.82
C LEU A 21 1.31 -10.61 2.76
N ASP A 22 0.51 -10.67 1.68
CA ASP A 22 0.41 -9.57 0.74
C ASP A 22 -0.58 -8.53 1.25
N ALA A 23 -0.24 -7.25 1.11
CA ALA A 23 -1.06 -6.13 1.60
C ALA A 23 -2.46 -6.13 0.97
N ILE A 24 -2.56 -6.39 -0.34
CA ILE A 24 -3.84 -6.46 -1.04
C ILE A 24 -4.60 -7.74 -0.65
N GLY A 25 -3.88 -8.85 -0.50
CA GLY A 25 -4.44 -10.11 0.01
C GLY A 25 -5.10 -9.92 1.38
N THR A 26 -4.41 -9.29 2.32
CA THR A 26 -4.97 -8.94 3.65
C THR A 26 -6.18 -8.03 3.52
N HIS A 27 -6.08 -6.97 2.71
CA HIS A 27 -7.18 -6.05 2.47
C HIS A 27 -8.45 -6.76 1.96
N VAL A 28 -8.35 -7.66 0.98
CA VAL A 28 -9.54 -8.32 0.42
C VAL A 28 -10.17 -9.34 1.37
N VAL A 29 -9.40 -9.95 2.25
CA VAL A 29 -9.92 -10.82 3.31
C VAL A 29 -10.76 -10.00 4.30
N GLU A 30 -10.20 -8.89 4.82
CA GLU A 30 -10.92 -7.98 5.71
C GLU A 30 -12.16 -7.36 5.04
N LEU A 31 -12.06 -7.02 3.75
CA LEU A 31 -13.18 -6.47 2.98
C LEU A 31 -14.31 -7.50 2.79
N ARG A 32 -13.95 -8.76 2.51
CA ARG A 32 -14.92 -9.86 2.46
C ARG A 32 -15.67 -10.01 3.79
N GLU A 33 -14.95 -9.94 4.91
CA GLU A 33 -15.53 -10.02 6.24
C GLU A 33 -16.47 -8.82 6.53
N ALA A 34 -16.04 -7.61 6.18
CA ALA A 34 -16.86 -6.41 6.32
C ALA A 34 -18.17 -6.49 5.50
N LEU A 35 -18.07 -6.94 4.24
CA LEU A 35 -19.24 -7.13 3.38
C LEU A 35 -20.18 -8.20 3.93
N ALA A 36 -19.63 -9.32 4.43
CA ALA A 36 -20.43 -10.37 5.05
C ALA A 36 -21.14 -9.87 6.32
N GLY A 37 -20.44 -9.10 7.17
CA GLY A 37 -21.02 -8.45 8.35
C GLY A 37 -22.13 -7.45 8.00
N ALA A 38 -22.06 -6.82 6.84
CA ALA A 38 -23.10 -5.93 6.29
C ALA A 38 -24.23 -6.68 5.55
N GLY A 39 -24.31 -8.02 5.66
CA GLY A 39 -25.39 -8.84 5.10
C GLY A 39 -25.26 -9.20 3.62
N LEU A 40 -24.12 -8.91 2.99
CA LEU A 40 -23.85 -9.25 1.59
C LEU A 40 -23.17 -10.63 1.46
N GLU A 41 -23.40 -11.31 0.34
CA GLU A 41 -22.59 -12.47 -0.02
C GLU A 41 -21.28 -12.00 -0.68
N ALA A 42 -20.12 -12.32 -0.11
CA ALA A 42 -18.82 -11.90 -0.65
C ALA A 42 -17.90 -13.10 -0.88
N ARG A 43 -17.29 -13.18 -2.08
CA ARG A 43 -16.38 -14.28 -2.46
C ARG A 43 -15.15 -13.72 -3.16
N ILE A 44 -13.98 -14.31 -2.88
CA ILE A 44 -12.69 -13.93 -3.48
C ILE A 44 -12.41 -14.85 -4.68
N PHE A 45 -12.01 -14.26 -5.79
CA PHE A 45 -11.58 -14.93 -7.02
C PHE A 45 -10.23 -14.38 -7.47
N ALA A 46 -9.28 -15.26 -7.79
CA ALA A 46 -7.95 -14.83 -8.26
C ALA A 46 -7.49 -15.62 -9.48
N ASP A 47 -6.68 -14.98 -10.32
CA ASP A 47 -6.08 -15.65 -11.49
C ASP A 47 -4.93 -16.56 -11.03
N GLU A 48 -4.13 -16.09 -10.10
CA GLU A 48 -3.09 -16.86 -9.44
C GLU A 48 -3.37 -16.96 -7.95
N ILE A 49 -3.47 -18.18 -7.41
CA ILE A 49 -3.67 -18.43 -5.98
C ILE A 49 -2.42 -19.12 -5.45
N LYS A 50 -1.69 -18.45 -4.54
CA LYS A 50 -0.48 -19.00 -3.93
C LYS A 50 -0.81 -20.02 -2.83
N PRO A 51 0.09 -20.96 -2.55
CA PRO A 51 -0.04 -21.87 -1.40
C PRO A 51 -0.26 -21.09 -0.08
N GLY A 52 -1.02 -21.67 0.84
CA GLY A 52 -1.32 -21.07 2.14
C GLY A 52 -2.61 -20.24 2.21
N VAL A 53 -3.17 -19.80 1.06
CA VAL A 53 -4.45 -19.06 0.99
C VAL A 53 -5.46 -19.73 0.04
N ALA A 54 -5.17 -20.93 -0.42
CA ALA A 54 -5.99 -21.63 -1.43
C ALA A 54 -7.43 -21.93 -0.96
N ALA A 55 -7.65 -22.07 0.34
CA ALA A 55 -8.99 -22.31 0.90
C ALA A 55 -9.87 -21.05 0.93
N GLU A 56 -9.30 -19.87 0.76
CA GLU A 56 -10.00 -18.59 0.88
C GLU A 56 -10.44 -17.99 -0.45
N ALA A 57 -9.91 -18.48 -1.57
CA ALA A 57 -10.19 -17.96 -2.89
C ALA A 57 -10.53 -19.07 -3.90
N ARG A 58 -11.23 -18.68 -4.96
CA ARG A 58 -11.57 -19.53 -6.10
C ARG A 58 -10.83 -19.06 -7.35
N PRO A 59 -10.62 -19.96 -8.34
CA PRO A 59 -10.07 -19.54 -9.63
C PRO A 59 -10.94 -18.48 -10.31
N ALA A 60 -10.32 -17.42 -10.83
CA ALA A 60 -11.01 -16.35 -11.57
C ALA A 60 -11.82 -16.90 -12.76
N THR A 61 -11.40 -18.03 -13.34
CA THR A 61 -12.11 -18.72 -14.42
C THR A 61 -13.50 -19.20 -14.03
N GLU A 62 -13.74 -19.57 -12.77
CA GLU A 62 -15.07 -19.94 -12.31
C GLU A 62 -16.05 -18.76 -12.45
N LEU A 63 -15.65 -17.57 -11.97
CA LEU A 63 -16.46 -16.36 -12.08
C LEU A 63 -16.64 -15.93 -13.54
N LEU A 64 -15.55 -15.84 -14.28
CA LEU A 64 -15.53 -15.25 -15.62
C LEU A 64 -16.20 -16.15 -16.68
N ASN A 65 -16.31 -17.47 -16.45
CA ASN A 65 -17.00 -18.41 -17.30
C ASN A 65 -18.45 -18.70 -16.85
N ALA A 66 -18.80 -18.32 -15.61
CA ALA A 66 -20.16 -18.52 -15.11
C ALA A 66 -21.18 -17.64 -15.86
N ARG A 67 -22.44 -18.04 -15.88
CA ARG A 67 -23.50 -17.18 -16.38
C ARG A 67 -23.60 -15.92 -15.54
N PRO A 68 -23.85 -14.74 -16.18
CA PRO A 68 -24.15 -13.53 -15.44
C PRO A 68 -25.29 -13.73 -14.46
N ARG A 69 -25.23 -13.05 -13.31
CA ARG A 69 -26.25 -13.14 -12.26
C ARG A 69 -26.74 -11.75 -11.90
N GLU A 70 -28.05 -11.56 -11.93
CA GLU A 70 -28.69 -10.35 -11.40
C GLU A 70 -28.40 -10.21 -9.89
N GLY A 71 -28.12 -8.99 -9.43
CA GLY A 71 -27.73 -8.71 -8.05
C GLY A 71 -26.26 -9.05 -7.71
N ARG A 72 -25.46 -9.49 -8.71
CA ARG A 72 -24.01 -9.63 -8.55
C ARG A 72 -23.30 -8.34 -8.95
N PHE A 73 -22.30 -7.94 -8.14
CA PHE A 73 -21.38 -6.85 -8.40
C PHE A 73 -19.96 -7.41 -8.51
N LEU A 74 -19.21 -6.96 -9.50
CA LEU A 74 -17.81 -7.30 -9.66
C LEU A 74 -16.97 -6.22 -8.99
N LEU A 75 -16.09 -6.60 -8.05
CA LEU A 75 -15.15 -5.70 -7.38
C LEU A 75 -13.72 -6.11 -7.75
N TYR A 76 -13.15 -5.43 -8.74
CA TYR A 76 -11.83 -5.76 -9.26
C TYR A 76 -10.74 -4.95 -8.56
N GLN A 77 -9.76 -5.66 -7.99
CA GLN A 77 -8.58 -5.09 -7.32
C GLN A 77 -7.49 -4.81 -8.35
N LEU A 78 -7.40 -3.59 -8.83
CA LEU A 78 -6.44 -3.19 -9.87
C LEU A 78 -5.11 -2.77 -9.25
N SER A 79 -4.09 -3.64 -9.36
CA SER A 79 -2.74 -3.41 -8.82
C SER A 79 -1.61 -3.71 -9.81
N THR A 80 -1.93 -4.45 -10.86
CA THR A 80 -1.02 -4.84 -11.95
C THR A 80 -1.85 -5.25 -13.17
N ASN A 81 -1.22 -5.78 -14.22
CA ASN A 81 -1.96 -6.35 -15.35
C ASN A 81 -2.76 -7.58 -14.95
N PHE A 82 -3.89 -7.77 -15.61
CA PHE A 82 -4.76 -8.93 -15.48
C PHE A 82 -4.88 -9.66 -16.84
N HIS A 83 -4.43 -10.90 -16.89
CA HIS A 83 -4.41 -11.65 -18.15
C HIS A 83 -5.80 -11.91 -18.74
N ARG A 84 -6.83 -12.05 -17.87
CA ARG A 84 -8.23 -12.30 -18.28
C ARG A 84 -9.05 -11.01 -18.43
N TYR A 85 -8.39 -9.88 -18.49
CA TYR A 85 -8.97 -8.55 -18.61
C TYR A 85 -10.09 -8.46 -19.66
N ARG A 86 -9.89 -9.02 -20.89
CA ARG A 86 -10.91 -8.98 -21.94
C ARG A 86 -12.21 -9.69 -21.53
N ARG A 87 -12.13 -10.78 -20.76
CA ARG A 87 -13.30 -11.48 -20.22
C ARG A 87 -14.00 -10.66 -19.14
N LEU A 88 -13.23 -9.97 -18.28
CA LEU A 88 -13.80 -9.03 -17.30
C LEU A 88 -14.56 -7.91 -18.01
N MET A 89 -14.01 -7.33 -19.06
CA MET A 89 -14.62 -6.26 -19.85
C MET A 89 -15.92 -6.67 -20.54
N SER A 90 -16.09 -7.95 -20.87
CA SER A 90 -17.31 -8.48 -21.53
C SER A 90 -18.43 -8.84 -20.54
N ARG A 91 -18.20 -8.76 -19.24
CA ARG A 91 -19.22 -9.10 -18.22
C ARG A 91 -20.27 -8.00 -18.13
N PRO A 92 -21.58 -8.33 -18.05
CA PRO A 92 -22.65 -7.32 -17.97
C PRO A 92 -22.88 -6.79 -16.54
N GLU A 93 -22.42 -7.49 -15.47
CA GLU A 93 -22.62 -7.08 -14.09
C GLU A 93 -21.95 -5.72 -13.80
N PRO A 94 -22.51 -4.88 -12.91
CA PRO A 94 -21.87 -3.63 -12.50
C PRO A 94 -20.45 -3.87 -12.01
N LEU A 95 -19.49 -3.08 -12.50
CA LEU A 95 -18.08 -3.19 -12.17
C LEU A 95 -17.64 -2.04 -11.25
N VAL A 96 -17.11 -2.42 -10.10
CA VAL A 96 -16.32 -1.54 -9.22
C VAL A 96 -14.85 -1.84 -9.47
N VAL A 97 -14.04 -0.81 -9.70
CA VAL A 97 -12.58 -0.94 -9.75
C VAL A 97 -12.00 -0.31 -8.49
N GLN A 98 -11.28 -1.08 -7.70
CA GLN A 98 -10.47 -0.56 -6.58
C GLN A 98 -9.02 -0.48 -7.01
N TYR A 99 -8.49 0.74 -7.05
CA TYR A 99 -7.16 1.05 -7.57
C TYR A 99 -6.14 1.13 -6.44
N HIS A 100 -5.16 0.21 -6.45
CA HIS A 100 -4.08 0.10 -5.47
C HIS A 100 -2.77 0.73 -5.94
N ASN A 101 -2.79 1.46 -7.03
CA ASN A 101 -1.67 2.02 -7.75
C ASN A 101 -0.91 1.01 -8.64
N ILE A 102 -0.42 1.51 -9.78
CA ILE A 102 0.44 0.75 -10.69
C ILE A 102 1.70 1.57 -10.95
N THR A 103 2.84 1.02 -10.55
CA THR A 103 4.15 1.67 -10.72
C THR A 103 4.41 2.04 -12.18
N PRO A 104 4.90 3.26 -12.48
CA PRO A 104 5.28 3.65 -13.83
C PRO A 104 6.36 2.73 -14.41
N ARG A 105 6.22 2.38 -15.70
CA ARG A 105 7.18 1.52 -16.40
C ARG A 105 8.63 1.99 -16.25
N SER A 106 8.86 3.30 -16.30
CA SER A 106 10.21 3.90 -16.21
C SER A 106 10.95 3.52 -14.94
N GLN A 107 10.25 3.27 -13.83
CA GLN A 107 10.85 2.87 -12.56
C GLN A 107 11.20 1.38 -12.47
N MET A 108 10.76 0.56 -13.45
CA MET A 108 11.08 -0.87 -13.53
C MET A 108 12.07 -1.19 -14.66
N MET A 109 12.33 -0.22 -15.55
CA MET A 109 13.30 -0.41 -16.63
C MET A 109 14.72 -0.57 -16.08
N GLY A 110 15.49 -1.43 -16.74
CA GLY A 110 16.89 -1.67 -16.38
C GLY A 110 17.11 -2.91 -15.50
N PHE A 111 16.09 -3.40 -14.81
CA PHE A 111 16.21 -4.59 -13.95
C PHE A 111 15.39 -5.79 -14.44
N ASP A 112 14.16 -5.58 -14.91
CA ASP A 112 13.30 -6.66 -15.39
C ASP A 112 12.33 -6.16 -16.48
N HIS A 113 12.56 -6.60 -17.72
CA HIS A 113 11.71 -6.24 -18.86
C HIS A 113 10.30 -6.86 -18.76
N GLY A 114 10.15 -8.02 -18.13
CA GLY A 114 8.86 -8.69 -17.94
C GLY A 114 7.96 -7.87 -17.01
N ILE A 115 8.48 -7.48 -15.86
CA ILE A 115 7.75 -6.64 -14.89
C ILE A 115 7.47 -5.25 -15.48
N ALA A 116 8.45 -4.63 -16.15
CA ALA A 116 8.26 -3.35 -16.83
C ALA A 116 7.14 -3.41 -17.88
N THR A 117 7.03 -4.52 -18.60
CA THR A 117 5.94 -4.77 -19.54
C THR A 117 4.61 -5.00 -18.84
N ALA A 118 4.60 -5.78 -17.76
CA ALA A 118 3.39 -6.05 -16.99
C ALA A 118 2.76 -4.77 -16.40
N VAL A 119 3.56 -3.88 -15.80
CA VAL A 119 3.06 -2.60 -15.29
C VAL A 119 2.58 -1.66 -16.41
N ALA A 120 3.25 -1.67 -17.58
CA ALA A 120 2.79 -0.90 -18.75
C ALA A 120 1.42 -1.39 -19.25
N TRP A 121 1.21 -2.70 -19.32
CA TRP A 121 -0.10 -3.28 -19.63
C TRP A 121 -1.15 -2.98 -18.58
N GLY A 122 -0.79 -3.03 -17.29
CA GLY A 122 -1.70 -2.65 -16.20
C GLY A 122 -2.17 -1.20 -16.32
N ARG A 123 -1.27 -0.26 -16.64
CA ARG A 123 -1.64 1.14 -16.88
C ARG A 123 -2.54 1.30 -18.10
N ARG A 124 -2.30 0.56 -19.17
CA ARG A 124 -3.21 0.54 -20.31
C ARG A 124 -4.59 0.01 -19.94
N GLN A 125 -4.66 -1.06 -19.13
CA GLN A 125 -5.93 -1.58 -18.62
C GLN A 125 -6.65 -0.56 -17.72
N LEU A 126 -5.93 0.23 -16.93
CA LEU A 126 -6.51 1.32 -16.16
C LEU A 126 -7.26 2.31 -17.09
N GLU A 127 -6.63 2.73 -18.19
CA GLU A 127 -7.26 3.63 -19.15
C GLU A 127 -8.52 3.02 -19.80
N ASP A 128 -8.45 1.74 -20.21
CA ASP A 128 -9.56 1.07 -20.89
C ASP A 128 -10.73 0.77 -19.94
N LEU A 129 -10.46 0.40 -18.68
CA LEU A 129 -11.46 0.04 -17.67
C LEU A 129 -12.44 1.19 -17.37
N ARG A 130 -12.03 2.46 -17.53
CA ARG A 130 -12.90 3.61 -17.29
C ARG A 130 -14.24 3.54 -18.04
N LEU A 131 -14.22 2.97 -19.26
CA LEU A 131 -15.43 2.84 -20.12
C LEU A 131 -16.46 1.86 -19.58
N ARG A 132 -16.06 0.98 -18.66
CA ARG A 132 -16.88 -0.12 -18.13
C ARG A 132 -17.16 0.04 -16.63
N THR A 133 -16.36 0.88 -15.94
CA THR A 133 -16.43 1.05 -14.49
C THR A 133 -17.65 1.87 -14.08
N SER A 134 -18.47 1.30 -13.21
CA SER A 134 -19.64 1.96 -12.64
C SER A 134 -19.29 2.81 -11.42
N LEU A 135 -18.21 2.43 -10.69
CA LEU A 135 -17.67 3.13 -9.54
C LEU A 135 -16.18 2.78 -9.42
N ALA A 136 -15.33 3.78 -9.22
CA ALA A 136 -13.92 3.58 -8.93
C ALA A 136 -13.62 3.92 -7.47
N LEU A 137 -12.86 3.06 -6.78
CA LEU A 137 -12.36 3.28 -5.43
C LEU A 137 -10.86 3.50 -5.48
N ALA A 138 -10.38 4.52 -4.80
CA ALA A 138 -8.97 4.84 -4.66
C ALA A 138 -8.51 4.61 -3.22
N VAL A 139 -7.35 4.02 -3.01
CA VAL A 139 -6.83 3.76 -1.65
C VAL A 139 -6.24 5.02 -0.98
N SER A 140 -6.10 6.12 -1.72
CA SER A 140 -5.63 7.42 -1.25
C SER A 140 -6.14 8.54 -2.16
N GLY A 141 -6.05 9.80 -1.73
CA GLY A 141 -6.32 10.97 -2.58
C GLY A 141 -5.37 11.05 -3.77
N TYR A 142 -4.08 10.70 -3.58
CA TYR A 142 -3.12 10.59 -4.68
C TYR A 142 -3.61 9.64 -5.79
N ASN A 143 -4.12 8.47 -5.41
CA ASN A 143 -4.68 7.52 -6.37
C ASN A 143 -6.01 8.00 -6.97
N ALA A 144 -6.81 8.76 -6.20
CA ALA A 144 -8.03 9.34 -6.71
C ALA A 144 -7.74 10.40 -7.79
N ASP A 145 -6.70 11.22 -7.61
CA ASP A 145 -6.26 12.18 -8.62
C ASP A 145 -5.82 11.47 -9.92
N GLU A 146 -5.10 10.33 -9.83
CA GLU A 146 -4.78 9.50 -11.01
C GLU A 146 -6.03 8.97 -11.72
N LEU A 147 -7.05 8.52 -10.97
CA LEU A 147 -8.30 8.04 -11.54
C LEU A 147 -9.09 9.17 -12.22
N VAL A 148 -9.14 10.37 -11.61
CA VAL A 148 -9.77 11.55 -12.20
C VAL A 148 -9.04 11.97 -13.48
N ALA A 149 -7.71 12.00 -13.45
CA ALA A 149 -6.88 12.28 -14.63
C ALA A 149 -7.08 11.23 -15.76
N ALA A 150 -7.39 9.99 -15.40
CA ALA A 150 -7.76 8.93 -16.33
C ALA A 150 -9.25 8.94 -16.72
N GLU A 151 -9.98 10.03 -16.40
CA GLU A 151 -11.38 10.29 -16.76
C GLU A 151 -12.40 9.29 -16.18
N TYR A 152 -12.16 8.77 -14.99
CA TYR A 152 -13.19 8.02 -14.26
C TYR A 152 -14.26 8.96 -13.72
N SER A 153 -15.52 8.71 -14.06
CA SER A 153 -16.63 9.62 -13.77
C SER A 153 -17.12 9.61 -12.31
N ARG A 154 -16.91 8.52 -11.60
CA ARG A 154 -17.37 8.31 -10.21
C ARG A 154 -16.24 7.71 -9.39
N VAL A 155 -15.54 8.54 -8.64
CA VAL A 155 -14.41 8.14 -7.80
C VAL A 155 -14.78 8.37 -6.34
N ALA A 156 -14.45 7.41 -5.46
CA ALA A 156 -14.52 7.57 -4.01
C ALA A 156 -13.20 7.10 -3.38
N VAL A 157 -12.81 7.72 -2.26
CA VAL A 157 -11.64 7.25 -1.51
C VAL A 157 -12.08 6.19 -0.50
N ALA A 158 -11.42 5.05 -0.54
CA ALA A 158 -11.62 3.91 0.36
C ALA A 158 -10.25 3.44 0.86
N PRO A 159 -9.83 3.82 2.08
CA PRO A 159 -8.49 3.49 2.58
C PRO A 159 -8.32 1.97 2.68
N PRO A 160 -7.09 1.46 2.57
CA PRO A 160 -6.85 0.04 2.67
C PRO A 160 -7.12 -0.46 4.09
N LEU A 161 -7.57 -1.71 4.20
CA LEU A 161 -7.83 -2.36 5.47
C LEU A 161 -6.52 -2.95 6.01
N ILE A 162 -5.99 -2.35 7.07
CA ILE A 162 -4.69 -2.71 7.65
C ILE A 162 -4.93 -3.42 8.98
N ARG A 163 -4.69 -4.74 9.00
CA ARG A 163 -4.74 -5.51 10.24
C ARG A 163 -3.61 -5.07 11.18
N PRO A 164 -3.90 -4.69 12.43
CA PRO A 164 -2.85 -4.31 13.37
C PRO A 164 -1.90 -5.46 13.64
N LEU A 165 -0.59 -5.21 13.61
CA LEU A 165 0.40 -6.11 14.17
C LEU A 165 0.39 -5.97 15.70
N VAL A 166 0.39 -7.08 16.41
CA VAL A 166 0.58 -7.08 17.87
C VAL A 166 2.06 -6.87 18.14
N THR A 167 2.45 -5.63 18.41
CA THR A 167 3.85 -5.30 18.72
C THR A 167 4.13 -5.47 20.20
N PRO A 168 5.30 -6.06 20.58
CA PRO A 168 5.75 -6.07 21.96
C PRO A 168 5.86 -4.66 22.54
N GLU A 169 5.86 -4.55 23.88
CA GLU A 169 6.13 -3.27 24.53
C GLU A 169 7.46 -2.68 24.03
N ASN A 170 7.44 -1.37 23.84
CA ASN A 170 8.56 -0.64 23.29
C ASN A 170 9.74 -0.60 24.30
N SER A 171 10.81 -1.33 23.98
CA SER A 171 12.06 -1.39 24.78
C SER A 171 13.22 -0.62 24.13
N ARG A 172 12.94 0.37 23.23
CA ARG A 172 13.97 1.09 22.48
C ARG A 172 14.86 1.93 23.42
N ASN A 173 16.13 1.66 23.36
CA ASN A 173 17.13 2.48 24.02
C ASN A 173 17.90 3.29 22.96
N TYR A 174 17.63 4.58 22.87
CA TYR A 174 18.28 5.50 21.91
C TYR A 174 19.69 5.95 22.33
N ASP A 175 20.10 5.65 23.56
CA ASP A 175 21.45 5.95 24.04
C ASP A 175 22.47 4.88 23.61
N GLN A 176 22.04 3.89 22.86
CA GLN A 176 22.94 2.88 22.28
C GLN A 176 23.82 3.49 21.19
N ARG A 177 25.07 3.00 21.11
CA ARG A 177 26.03 3.40 20.06
C ARG A 177 25.61 2.90 18.66
N VAL A 178 24.65 2.00 18.57
CA VAL A 178 24.20 1.40 17.31
C VAL A 178 22.74 1.81 17.06
N HIS A 179 22.51 2.58 16.01
CA HIS A 179 21.17 2.91 15.54
C HIS A 179 20.67 1.82 14.59
N ARG A 180 19.49 1.24 14.88
CA ARG A 180 18.87 0.24 14.01
C ARG A 180 17.80 0.90 13.14
N LEU A 181 18.06 0.96 11.84
CA LEU A 181 17.14 1.47 10.83
C LEU A 181 16.35 0.32 10.23
N LEU A 182 15.08 0.54 9.93
CA LEU A 182 14.18 -0.47 9.36
C LEU A 182 13.50 0.05 8.10
N PHE A 183 13.54 -0.75 7.05
CA PHE A 183 12.66 -0.63 5.89
C PHE A 183 11.84 -1.91 5.76
N VAL A 184 10.54 -1.78 5.45
CA VAL A 184 9.64 -2.90 5.17
C VAL A 184 8.96 -2.68 3.83
N GLY A 185 9.06 -3.66 2.93
CA GLY A 185 8.46 -3.62 1.61
C GLY A 185 9.20 -4.52 0.63
N ARG A 186 8.58 -4.85 -0.49
CA ARG A 186 9.23 -5.65 -1.53
C ARG A 186 10.56 -5.02 -1.98
N LEU A 187 11.58 -5.83 -2.19
CA LEU A 187 12.81 -5.36 -2.81
C LEU A 187 12.56 -5.20 -4.32
N ALA A 188 12.35 -3.95 -4.72
CA ALA A 188 11.99 -3.58 -6.08
C ALA A 188 12.47 -2.15 -6.41
N PRO A 189 12.80 -1.85 -7.68
CA PRO A 189 13.42 -0.57 -8.06
C PRO A 189 12.62 0.69 -7.67
N ASN A 190 11.29 0.60 -7.68
CA ASN A 190 10.43 1.71 -7.25
C ASN A 190 10.49 1.99 -5.74
N LYS A 191 11.08 1.09 -4.96
CA LYS A 191 11.28 1.28 -3.50
C LYS A 191 12.64 1.89 -3.16
N ALA A 192 13.53 1.97 -4.14
CA ALA A 192 14.82 2.67 -4.06
C ALA A 192 15.67 2.30 -2.84
N GLN A 193 15.77 0.99 -2.54
CA GLN A 193 16.62 0.53 -1.44
C GLN A 193 18.09 0.86 -1.67
N GLU A 194 18.52 1.04 -2.93
CA GLU A 194 19.86 1.53 -3.25
C GLU A 194 20.15 2.89 -2.62
N ASP A 195 19.16 3.80 -2.57
CA ASP A 195 19.33 5.13 -1.96
C ASP A 195 19.45 5.00 -0.44
N LEU A 196 18.75 4.05 0.19
CA LEU A 196 18.88 3.77 1.63
C LEU A 196 20.25 3.18 1.98
N ILE A 197 20.78 2.27 1.15
CA ILE A 197 22.13 1.68 1.36
C ILE A 197 23.21 2.76 1.20
N ALA A 198 23.10 3.61 0.19
CA ALA A 198 24.01 4.73 0.00
C ALA A 198 23.91 5.76 1.15
N ALA A 199 22.71 6.06 1.60
CA ALA A 199 22.51 6.93 2.76
C ALA A 199 23.09 6.34 4.06
N LEU A 200 23.04 5.01 4.25
CA LEU A 200 23.69 4.35 5.38
C LEU A 200 25.21 4.53 5.35
N ALA A 201 25.83 4.42 4.18
CA ALA A 201 27.26 4.65 4.03
C ALA A 201 27.64 6.09 4.40
N VAL A 202 26.88 7.08 3.91
CA VAL A 202 27.07 8.49 4.28
C VAL A 202 26.86 8.70 5.78
N TYR A 203 25.79 8.13 6.34
CA TYR A 203 25.47 8.25 7.76
C TYR A 203 26.61 7.72 8.65
N ASN A 204 27.09 6.49 8.38
CA ASN A 204 28.15 5.85 9.15
C ASN A 204 29.49 6.57 9.04
N ALA A 205 29.77 7.21 7.90
CA ALA A 205 30.97 8.01 7.72
C ALA A 205 30.90 9.37 8.42
N THR A 206 29.68 9.92 8.65
CA THR A 206 29.53 11.34 9.07
C THR A 206 29.01 11.48 10.50
N PHE A 207 28.03 10.67 10.91
CA PHE A 207 27.27 10.92 12.15
C PHE A 207 27.42 9.81 13.21
N ALA A 208 27.13 8.56 12.85
CA ALA A 208 27.11 7.45 13.79
C ALA A 208 27.90 6.26 13.24
N PRO A 209 29.00 5.89 13.91
CA PRO A 209 29.89 4.88 13.36
C PRO A 209 29.33 3.46 13.33
N ALA A 210 28.16 3.20 13.91
CA ALA A 210 27.62 1.86 14.07
C ALA A 210 26.10 1.77 13.76
N ALA A 211 25.61 2.50 12.76
CA ALA A 211 24.23 2.31 12.30
C ALA A 211 24.11 1.05 11.44
N THR A 212 22.98 0.35 11.56
CA THR A 212 22.61 -0.82 10.75
C THR A 212 21.29 -0.57 10.06
N LEU A 213 21.08 -1.23 8.92
CA LEU A 213 19.85 -1.16 8.14
C LEU A 213 19.30 -2.57 7.89
N THR A 214 18.08 -2.82 8.33
CA THR A 214 17.35 -4.05 8.01
C THR A 214 16.33 -3.77 6.90
N LEU A 215 16.48 -4.47 5.77
CA LEU A 215 15.58 -4.44 4.63
C LEU A 215 14.71 -5.70 4.67
N VAL A 216 13.43 -5.53 5.05
CA VAL A 216 12.47 -6.64 5.18
C VAL A 216 11.58 -6.71 3.96
N GLY A 217 11.55 -7.86 3.30
CA GLY A 217 10.63 -8.12 2.20
C GLY A 217 11.12 -9.14 1.19
N SER A 218 10.20 -9.62 0.37
CA SER A 218 10.55 -10.53 -0.72
C SER A 218 11.21 -9.78 -1.88
N THR A 219 12.15 -10.43 -2.53
CA THR A 219 12.77 -9.93 -3.77
C THR A 219 11.87 -10.29 -4.93
N SER A 220 11.21 -9.28 -5.52
CA SER A 220 10.37 -9.48 -6.71
C SER A 220 11.16 -9.48 -8.02
N VAL A 221 12.38 -8.92 -8.01
CA VAL A 221 13.30 -8.80 -9.14
C VAL A 221 14.67 -9.30 -8.68
N ALA A 222 15.04 -10.53 -9.04
CA ALA A 222 16.28 -11.18 -8.56
C ALA A 222 17.53 -10.33 -8.84
N SER A 223 17.67 -9.82 -10.06
CA SER A 223 18.79 -8.96 -10.47
C SER A 223 18.92 -7.68 -9.64
N TYR A 224 17.79 -7.15 -9.15
CA TYR A 224 17.81 -6.00 -8.27
C TYR A 224 18.29 -6.38 -6.85
N GLY A 225 17.89 -7.53 -6.33
CA GLY A 225 18.40 -8.04 -5.05
C GLY A 225 19.91 -8.27 -5.05
N ASP A 226 20.44 -8.83 -6.16
CA ASP A 226 21.89 -9.03 -6.33
C ASP A 226 22.63 -7.70 -6.47
N TYR A 227 22.06 -6.75 -7.20
CA TYR A 227 22.59 -5.39 -7.31
C TYR A 227 22.68 -4.71 -5.94
N LEU A 228 21.66 -4.82 -5.08
CA LEU A 228 21.66 -4.21 -3.75
C LEU A 228 22.76 -4.79 -2.85
N ARG A 229 22.98 -6.12 -2.88
CA ARG A 229 24.07 -6.75 -2.12
C ARG A 229 25.44 -6.28 -2.61
N ALA A 230 25.67 -6.30 -3.92
CA ALA A 230 26.90 -5.82 -4.51
C ALA A 230 27.15 -4.32 -4.22
N LEU A 231 26.09 -3.51 -4.14
CA LEU A 231 26.18 -2.10 -3.78
C LEU A 231 26.61 -1.94 -2.32
N ALA A 232 26.04 -2.69 -1.37
CA ALA A 232 26.39 -2.63 0.03
C ALA A 232 27.87 -2.98 0.26
N GLU A 233 28.35 -4.03 -0.39
CA GLU A 233 29.78 -4.41 -0.35
C GLU A 233 30.68 -3.32 -0.93
N ARG A 234 30.35 -2.79 -2.10
CA ARG A 234 31.13 -1.74 -2.76
C ARG A 234 31.22 -0.46 -1.94
N LEU A 235 30.17 -0.13 -1.19
CA LEU A 235 30.13 1.05 -0.31
C LEU A 235 30.71 0.78 1.09
N GLY A 236 31.21 -0.44 1.37
CA GLY A 236 31.82 -0.81 2.63
C GLY A 236 30.84 -0.91 3.81
N VAL A 237 29.55 -1.13 3.52
CA VAL A 237 28.48 -1.29 4.54
C VAL A 237 27.81 -2.67 4.48
N GLY A 238 28.42 -3.65 3.82
CA GLY A 238 27.86 -4.99 3.66
C GLY A 238 27.45 -5.62 5.00
N ASP A 239 28.33 -5.58 6.00
CA ASP A 239 28.09 -6.10 7.34
C ASP A 239 27.03 -5.31 8.14
N ALA A 240 26.72 -4.09 7.72
CA ALA A 240 25.72 -3.23 8.35
C ALA A 240 24.33 -3.32 7.70
N VAL A 241 24.17 -4.06 6.59
CA VAL A 241 22.90 -4.24 5.88
C VAL A 241 22.42 -5.68 6.01
N THR A 242 21.22 -5.85 6.55
CA THR A 242 20.55 -7.16 6.65
C THR A 242 19.40 -7.24 5.66
N PHE A 243 19.37 -8.30 4.84
CA PHE A 243 18.28 -8.61 3.93
C PHE A 243 17.43 -9.74 4.55
N ALA A 244 16.21 -9.43 5.00
CA ALA A 244 15.32 -10.37 5.65
C ALA A 244 14.10 -10.65 4.74
N SER A 245 13.88 -11.91 4.40
CA SER A 245 12.73 -12.35 3.61
C SER A 245 11.98 -13.48 4.31
N GLY A 246 10.67 -13.58 4.11
CA GLY A 246 9.86 -14.64 4.71
C GLY A 246 9.75 -14.55 6.23
N VAL A 247 9.92 -13.37 6.82
CA VAL A 247 9.77 -13.15 8.26
C VAL A 247 8.32 -13.42 8.70
N SER A 248 8.14 -14.00 9.88
CA SER A 248 6.81 -14.18 10.46
C SER A 248 6.22 -12.84 10.92
N GLN A 249 4.92 -12.80 11.23
CA GLN A 249 4.29 -11.60 11.79
C GLN A 249 4.89 -11.21 13.14
N GLU A 250 5.23 -12.19 13.97
CA GLU A 250 5.88 -11.99 15.26
C GLU A 250 7.28 -11.38 15.09
N GLU A 251 8.06 -11.91 14.14
CA GLU A 251 9.39 -11.36 13.83
C GLU A 251 9.28 -9.95 13.26
N LEU A 252 8.33 -9.68 12.37
CA LEU A 252 8.08 -8.35 11.85
C LEU A 252 7.69 -7.37 12.96
N ALA A 253 6.80 -7.78 13.86
CA ALA A 253 6.40 -6.99 15.01
C ALA A 253 7.59 -6.68 15.94
N ARG A 254 8.48 -7.67 16.17
CA ARG A 254 9.72 -7.49 16.93
C ARG A 254 10.64 -6.47 16.26
N LEU A 255 10.84 -6.57 14.94
CA LEU A 255 11.67 -5.62 14.19
C LEU A 255 11.12 -4.19 14.28
N TYR A 256 9.81 -4.00 14.16
CA TYR A 256 9.20 -2.69 14.39
C TYR A 256 9.40 -2.19 15.83
N SER A 257 9.34 -3.05 16.84
CA SER A 257 9.46 -2.65 18.24
C SER A 257 10.91 -2.35 18.66
N GLU A 258 11.90 -3.00 18.06
CA GLU A 258 13.32 -2.88 18.41
C GLU A 258 14.08 -1.83 17.58
N SER A 259 13.58 -1.46 16.40
CA SER A 259 14.23 -0.48 15.54
C SER A 259 14.10 0.94 16.10
N HIS A 260 15.05 1.82 15.75
CA HIS A 260 15.08 3.20 16.23
C HIS A 260 14.44 4.20 15.26
N LEU A 261 14.43 3.87 13.96
CA LEU A 261 13.84 4.70 12.91
C LEU A 261 13.35 3.83 11.76
N PHE A 262 12.13 4.07 11.30
CA PHE A 262 11.65 3.56 10.01
C PHE A 262 12.09 4.50 8.90
N VAL A 263 12.69 3.96 7.84
CA VAL A 263 13.22 4.73 6.71
C VAL A 263 12.62 4.29 5.40
N SER A 264 12.31 5.23 4.50
CA SER A 264 11.82 4.93 3.17
C SER A 264 12.33 5.94 2.14
N ALA A 265 12.89 5.44 1.05
CA ALA A 265 13.24 6.21 -0.14
C ALA A 265 12.32 5.90 -1.33
N SER A 266 11.18 5.27 -1.09
CA SER A 266 10.24 4.82 -2.13
C SER A 266 9.88 5.96 -3.08
N ARG A 267 10.09 5.73 -4.37
CA ARG A 267 9.75 6.69 -5.45
C ARG A 267 8.29 6.59 -5.87
N HIS A 268 7.61 5.53 -5.48
CA HIS A 268 6.21 5.32 -5.84
C HIS A 268 5.48 4.41 -4.85
N GLU A 269 4.43 4.97 -4.23
CA GLU A 269 3.55 4.31 -3.26
C GLU A 269 2.10 4.67 -3.56
N GLY A 270 1.22 3.66 -3.49
CA GLY A 270 -0.22 3.90 -3.56
C GLY A 270 -0.81 4.34 -2.21
N PHE A 271 -0.18 3.89 -1.12
CA PHE A 271 -0.59 4.24 0.24
C PHE A 271 0.61 4.30 1.20
N GLY A 272 1.40 3.22 1.31
CA GLY A 272 2.52 3.15 2.24
C GLY A 272 2.15 2.46 3.56
N PHE A 273 1.55 1.27 3.51
CA PHE A 273 1.19 0.46 4.68
C PHE A 273 2.27 0.42 5.78
N PRO A 274 3.57 0.17 5.46
CA PRO A 274 4.60 0.06 6.48
C PRO A 274 4.83 1.33 7.28
N ILE A 275 4.48 2.50 6.73
CA ILE A 275 4.54 3.78 7.46
C ILE A 275 3.52 3.79 8.60
N ILE A 276 2.29 3.34 8.34
CA ILE A 276 1.25 3.26 9.37
C ILE A 276 1.58 2.17 10.41
N GLU A 277 2.13 1.05 9.98
CA GLU A 277 2.61 -0.01 10.90
C GLU A 277 3.71 0.50 11.82
N ALA A 278 4.70 1.23 11.28
CA ALA A 278 5.76 1.87 12.06
C ALA A 278 5.19 2.88 13.07
N MET A 279 4.25 3.72 12.66
CA MET A 279 3.58 4.69 13.53
C MET A 279 2.78 4.03 14.65
N ARG A 280 2.05 2.95 14.37
CA ARG A 280 1.35 2.13 15.39
C ARG A 280 2.32 1.55 16.41
N ALA A 281 3.47 1.03 15.94
CA ALA A 281 4.53 0.52 16.79
C ALA A 281 5.27 1.64 17.58
N GLY A 282 4.89 2.90 17.41
CA GLY A 282 5.59 4.06 18.01
C GLY A 282 7.03 4.18 17.48
N LEU A 283 7.30 3.77 16.25
CA LEU A 283 8.57 3.93 15.58
C LEU A 283 8.54 5.25 14.79
N PRO A 284 9.45 6.22 15.04
CA PRO A 284 9.51 7.43 14.24
C PRO A 284 9.82 7.12 12.77
N VAL A 285 9.37 7.98 11.86
CA VAL A 285 9.44 7.78 10.42
C VAL A 285 10.21 8.91 9.75
N ALA A 286 11.19 8.56 8.91
CA ALA A 286 11.82 9.47 7.96
C ALA A 286 11.66 8.90 6.54
N ALA A 287 11.08 9.68 5.62
CA ALA A 287 10.76 9.18 4.30
C ALA A 287 10.91 10.24 3.20
N TYR A 288 11.19 9.80 1.98
CA TYR A 288 11.12 10.66 0.80
C TYR A 288 9.66 11.03 0.49
N ALA A 289 9.41 12.32 0.28
CA ALA A 289 8.08 12.88 0.00
C ALA A 289 7.62 12.55 -1.43
N SER A 290 7.29 11.30 -1.71
CA SER A 290 6.83 10.87 -3.03
C SER A 290 5.40 10.34 -3.00
N SER A 291 4.67 10.52 -4.10
CA SER A 291 3.34 9.92 -4.34
C SER A 291 2.38 10.05 -3.14
N ALA A 292 1.83 8.96 -2.61
CA ALA A 292 0.90 9.00 -1.47
C ALA A 292 1.58 9.19 -0.09
N ILE A 293 2.91 9.15 0.02
CA ILE A 293 3.62 9.21 1.32
C ILE A 293 3.28 10.47 2.13
N PRO A 294 3.27 11.70 1.56
CA PRO A 294 2.89 12.90 2.30
C PRO A 294 1.45 12.85 2.85
N GLU A 295 0.52 12.35 2.06
CA GLU A 295 -0.88 12.19 2.47
C GLU A 295 -0.99 11.17 3.60
N THR A 296 -0.36 9.99 3.45
CA THR A 296 -0.42 8.91 4.42
C THR A 296 0.22 9.28 5.75
N SER A 297 1.39 9.90 5.71
CA SER A 297 2.12 10.25 6.92
C SER A 297 1.61 11.51 7.61
N GLY A 298 0.97 12.43 6.88
CA GLY A 298 0.57 13.73 7.42
C GLY A 298 1.76 14.49 8.00
N ARG A 299 1.62 14.97 9.24
CA ARG A 299 2.68 15.67 9.98
C ARG A 299 3.52 14.75 10.87
N ALA A 300 3.27 13.44 10.82
CA ALA A 300 3.83 12.47 11.74
C ALA A 300 5.16 11.86 11.28
N ALA A 301 5.72 12.33 10.16
CA ALA A 301 7.01 11.89 9.64
C ALA A 301 7.90 13.08 9.27
N LEU A 302 9.22 12.88 9.33
CA LEU A 302 10.16 13.78 8.69
C LEU A 302 10.26 13.43 7.21
N LEU A 303 9.76 14.31 6.35
CA LEU A 303 9.76 14.12 4.92
C LEU A 303 10.92 14.86 4.26
N THR A 304 11.68 14.16 3.41
CA THR A 304 12.75 14.75 2.60
C THR A 304 12.26 15.15 1.21
N PRO A 305 12.78 16.24 0.64
CA PRO A 305 12.36 16.71 -0.69
C PRO A 305 12.89 15.85 -1.85
N ASN A 306 13.92 15.05 -1.60
CA ASN A 306 14.55 14.13 -2.54
C ASN A 306 15.04 12.88 -1.79
N SER A 307 15.51 11.86 -2.53
CA SER A 307 16.10 10.64 -1.98
C SER A 307 17.62 10.60 -2.09
N GLU A 308 18.28 11.75 -2.18
CA GLU A 308 19.74 11.81 -2.21
C GLU A 308 20.32 11.30 -0.89
N PRO A 309 21.42 10.50 -0.94
CA PRO A 309 21.99 9.86 0.23
C PRO A 309 22.31 10.81 1.38
N GLU A 310 22.85 11.99 1.09
CA GLU A 310 23.21 13.02 2.06
C GLU A 310 21.95 13.61 2.72
N THR A 311 20.91 13.83 1.94
CA THR A 311 19.62 14.35 2.43
C THR A 311 18.96 13.34 3.37
N LEU A 312 18.90 12.06 2.98
CA LEU A 312 18.38 11.00 3.81
C LEU A 312 19.19 10.82 5.10
N ALA A 313 20.52 10.74 5.01
CA ALA A 313 21.39 10.58 6.16
C ALA A 313 21.25 11.74 7.16
N THR A 314 21.14 12.97 6.66
CA THR A 314 20.90 14.17 7.49
C THR A 314 19.55 14.10 8.19
N ALA A 315 18.50 13.72 7.48
CA ALA A 315 17.16 13.55 8.05
C ALA A 315 17.13 12.48 9.16
N TRP A 316 17.83 11.36 8.95
CA TRP A 316 17.96 10.32 9.98
C TRP A 316 18.66 10.84 11.22
N HIS A 317 19.77 11.56 11.04
CA HIS A 317 20.49 12.17 12.14
C HIS A 317 19.62 13.16 12.93
N MET A 318 18.86 14.02 12.26
CA MET A 318 17.95 14.97 12.91
C MET A 318 16.94 14.26 13.83
N VAL A 319 16.32 13.16 13.36
CA VAL A 319 15.36 12.40 14.17
C VAL A 319 16.05 11.69 15.34
N LEU A 320 17.21 11.07 15.09
CA LEU A 320 17.90 10.23 16.07
C LEU A 320 18.61 11.07 17.15
N SER A 321 19.06 12.29 16.85
CA SER A 321 19.76 13.19 17.78
C SER A 321 18.85 14.13 18.58
N ASP A 322 17.55 14.26 18.21
CA ASP A 322 16.59 15.11 18.93
C ASP A 322 15.58 14.27 19.75
N PRO A 323 15.78 14.05 21.06
CA PRO A 323 14.85 13.30 21.88
C PRO A 323 13.46 13.97 22.03
N GLY A 324 13.41 15.30 21.95
CA GLY A 324 12.16 16.08 22.07
C GLY A 324 11.29 15.91 20.82
N GLY A 325 11.85 16.22 19.67
CA GLY A 325 11.19 16.06 18.38
C GLY A 325 10.79 14.61 18.11
N ARG A 326 11.64 13.65 18.46
CA ARG A 326 11.32 12.22 18.34
C ARG A 326 10.09 11.81 19.17
N ARG A 327 9.99 12.25 20.43
CA ARG A 327 8.80 11.98 21.27
C ARG A 327 7.54 12.59 20.67
N ALA A 328 7.62 13.83 20.18
CA ALA A 328 6.50 14.49 19.52
C ALA A 328 6.10 13.73 18.24
N MET A 329 7.05 13.30 17.43
CA MET A 329 6.80 12.50 16.22
C MET A 329 6.13 11.15 16.54
N ILE A 330 6.55 10.45 17.59
CA ILE A 330 5.93 9.19 18.04
C ILE A 330 4.49 9.42 18.49
N THR A 331 4.22 10.49 19.22
CA THR A 331 2.85 10.83 19.68
C THR A 331 1.95 11.13 18.49
N GLU A 332 2.41 11.97 17.58
CA GLU A 332 1.67 12.33 16.37
C GLU A 332 1.50 11.12 15.44
N GLY A 333 2.52 10.24 15.34
CA GLY A 333 2.47 8.99 14.59
C GLY A 333 1.36 8.06 15.07
N ARG A 334 1.27 7.85 16.39
CA ARG A 334 0.19 7.03 16.97
C ARG A 334 -1.19 7.64 16.72
N ARG A 335 -1.32 8.97 16.85
CA ARG A 335 -2.56 9.68 16.51
C ARG A 335 -2.91 9.48 15.04
N ARG A 336 -1.93 9.67 14.13
CA ARG A 336 -2.15 9.49 12.69
C ARG A 336 -2.52 8.06 12.33
N ALA A 337 -1.88 7.07 12.94
CA ALA A 337 -2.19 5.66 12.72
C ALA A 337 -3.61 5.28 13.17
N ALA A 338 -4.17 5.96 14.17
CA ALA A 338 -5.55 5.78 14.61
C ALA A 338 -6.56 6.22 13.53
N ASP A 339 -6.24 7.20 12.66
CA ASP A 339 -7.09 7.59 11.52
C ASP A 339 -7.30 6.42 10.52
N PHE A 340 -6.53 5.34 10.63
CA PHE A 340 -6.60 4.13 9.82
C PHE A 340 -6.95 2.89 10.67
N ASP A 341 -7.72 3.08 11.74
CA ASP A 341 -8.26 1.95 12.50
C ASP A 341 -9.01 1.00 11.57
N LEU A 342 -8.93 -0.31 11.86
CA LEU A 342 -9.47 -1.33 10.98
C LEU A 342 -10.99 -1.21 10.84
N GLU A 343 -11.71 -0.99 11.94
CA GLU A 343 -13.18 -0.92 11.92
C GLU A 343 -13.66 0.38 11.24
N GLU A 344 -13.00 1.52 11.52
CA GLU A 344 -13.28 2.77 10.82
C GLU A 344 -12.99 2.67 9.32
N SER A 345 -11.90 1.99 8.95
CA SER A 345 -11.55 1.75 7.54
C SER A 345 -12.54 0.79 6.86
N LYS A 346 -13.07 -0.23 7.57
CA LYS A 346 -14.16 -1.10 7.08
C LYS A 346 -15.43 -0.28 6.80
N GLU A 347 -15.84 0.57 7.74
CA GLU A 347 -16.99 1.45 7.55
C GLU A 347 -16.80 2.39 6.36
N ALA A 348 -15.62 3.00 6.23
CA ALA A 348 -15.30 3.88 5.09
C ALA A 348 -15.41 3.14 3.74
N ASN A 349 -14.92 1.89 3.66
CA ASN A 349 -15.07 1.05 2.47
C ASN A 349 -16.53 0.70 2.17
N LEU A 350 -17.32 0.32 3.17
CA LEU A 350 -18.75 0.05 3.00
C LEU A 350 -19.50 1.30 2.52
N ARG A 351 -19.23 2.46 3.08
CA ARG A 351 -19.81 3.75 2.64
C ARG A 351 -19.40 4.12 1.22
N ALA A 352 -18.14 3.86 0.84
CA ALA A 352 -17.69 4.09 -0.53
C ALA A 352 -18.42 3.16 -1.53
N LEU A 353 -18.57 1.88 -1.18
CA LEU A 353 -19.29 0.89 -1.99
C LEU A 353 -20.79 1.16 -2.05
N ALA A 354 -21.40 1.74 -1.02
CA ALA A 354 -22.81 2.11 -0.98
C ALA A 354 -23.21 3.14 -2.06
N ASN A 355 -22.24 3.78 -2.71
CA ASN A 355 -22.49 4.58 -3.91
C ASN A 355 -23.03 3.75 -5.10
N LEU A 356 -22.86 2.43 -5.09
CA LEU A 356 -23.33 1.55 -6.17
C LEU A 356 -24.07 0.32 -5.66
N ILE A 357 -23.60 -0.27 -4.57
CA ILE A 357 -24.12 -1.52 -3.99
C ILE A 357 -25.12 -1.15 -2.89
N PRO A 358 -26.37 -1.62 -2.95
CA PRO A 358 -27.34 -1.39 -1.86
C PRO A 358 -26.87 -2.12 -0.60
N ILE A 359 -26.46 -1.38 0.43
CA ILE A 359 -26.05 -1.89 1.74
C ILE A 359 -27.00 -1.32 2.78
N GLU A 360 -27.75 -2.19 3.46
CA GLU A 360 -28.78 -1.77 4.43
C GLU A 360 -28.16 -0.98 5.58
N GLY A 361 -28.74 0.17 5.91
CA GLY A 361 -28.27 1.03 6.98
C GLY A 361 -26.99 1.82 6.72
N VAL A 362 -26.36 1.68 5.54
CA VAL A 362 -25.12 2.37 5.18
C VAL A 362 -25.41 3.51 4.21
N LEU A 363 -25.10 4.75 4.64
CA LEU A 363 -25.17 5.92 3.77
C LEU A 363 -23.91 6.02 2.89
N PRO A 364 -24.04 6.38 1.59
CA PRO A 364 -22.90 6.50 0.71
C PRO A 364 -21.94 7.61 1.13
N ALA A 365 -20.64 7.37 0.95
CA ALA A 365 -19.60 8.39 1.10
C ALA A 365 -19.71 9.43 -0.03
N PRO A 366 -19.25 10.67 0.18
CA PRO A 366 -19.14 11.65 -0.90
C PRO A 366 -18.18 11.14 -1.97
N LEU A 367 -18.51 11.43 -3.24
CA LEU A 367 -17.60 11.19 -4.35
C LEU A 367 -16.43 12.18 -4.29
N TYR A 368 -15.28 11.71 -4.74
CA TYR A 368 -14.06 12.51 -4.79
C TYR A 368 -14.17 13.51 -5.95
N HIS A 369 -13.87 14.77 -5.65
CA HIS A 369 -13.72 15.82 -6.64
C HIS A 369 -12.28 16.33 -6.59
N ASP A 370 -11.69 16.55 -7.75
CA ASP A 370 -10.31 17.02 -7.89
C ASP A 370 -10.00 18.20 -6.96
N ARG A 371 -8.97 18.06 -6.12
CA ARG A 371 -8.53 19.10 -5.18
C ARG A 371 -7.87 20.28 -5.89
N SER A 372 -7.32 20.08 -7.09
CA SER A 372 -6.70 21.16 -7.87
C SER A 372 -7.70 22.24 -8.31
N ALA A 373 -8.97 21.87 -8.49
CA ALA A 373 -10.05 22.79 -8.78
C ALA A 373 -10.44 23.69 -7.58
N ARG A 374 -10.07 23.34 -6.34
CA ARG A 374 -10.40 24.11 -5.13
C ARG A 374 -9.33 25.14 -4.75
N SER A 375 -8.08 24.97 -5.15
CA SER A 375 -6.98 25.92 -4.85
C SER A 375 -7.05 27.22 -5.64
N GLY A 376 -7.92 27.34 -6.65
CA GLY A 376 -8.15 28.56 -7.42
C GLY A 376 -9.11 29.56 -6.78
N VAL A 377 -9.81 29.21 -5.68
CA VAL A 377 -10.83 30.06 -5.06
C VAL A 377 -10.33 30.77 -3.79
N GLU A 378 -9.26 30.28 -3.16
CA GLU A 378 -8.72 30.89 -1.93
C GLU A 378 -7.54 31.86 -2.13
N ALA A 379 -7.10 32.09 -3.37
CA ALA A 379 -6.04 33.06 -3.69
C ALA A 379 -6.57 34.47 -4.04
N GLY A 380 -7.84 34.75 -3.78
CA GLY A 380 -8.50 35.99 -4.17
C GLY A 380 -9.46 36.56 -3.11
N ALA A 381 -9.10 36.54 -1.83
CA ALA A 381 -9.79 37.30 -0.79
C ALA A 381 -8.78 37.87 0.21
#